data_741672ee839462261947944125b947bc
#
_entry.id   741672ee839462261947944125b947bc
#
_cell.length_a   1.000
_cell.length_b   1.000
_cell.length_c   1.000
_cell.angle_alpha   90.00
_cell.angle_beta   90.00
_cell.angle_gamma   90.00
#
_symmetry.space_group_name_H-M   'P 1'
#
loop_
_entity.id
_entity.type
_entity.pdbx_description
1 polymer ?
#
loop_
_entity_poly.entity_id
_entity_poly.type
_entity_poly.pdbx_seq_one_letter_code
_entity_poly.pdbx_strand_id
1 'polypeptide(L)'
;MTSSNIETGSMGRVAYARIAPNEDLVLGVEKFCLAEGFRHAFVRGALGSLVDACLQMSDGSYLHIKGPAVEIVSLAGEVRSASDGSIRASLSGVVADTQGNVFGGPFVPGVNPICMTFEVTLEEWLPDALPVALNAPDMPMPAQFGQVS
;
A
#
# COMPACT_ATOMS: atom_id res chain seq x y z
N MET A 1 -11.83 -5.26 25.71
CA MET A 1 -11.37 -6.32 24.77
C MET A 1 -12.01 -6.07 23.43
N THR A 2 -11.18 -5.85 22.40
CA THR A 2 -11.66 -5.82 21.03
C THR A 2 -11.94 -7.25 20.58
N SER A 3 -13.15 -7.51 20.13
CA SER A 3 -13.50 -8.81 19.54
C SER A 3 -12.79 -8.95 18.20
N SER A 4 -12.31 -10.17 17.91
CA SER A 4 -11.80 -10.49 16.58
C SER A 4 -12.94 -10.49 15.55
N ASN A 5 -12.71 -9.88 14.42
CA ASN A 5 -13.66 -9.86 13.31
C ASN A 5 -13.12 -10.66 12.13
N ILE A 6 -14.02 -11.33 11.45
CA ILE A 6 -13.71 -12.06 10.22
C ILE A 6 -14.60 -11.48 9.10
N GLU A 7 -13.96 -11.11 8.01
CA GLU A 7 -14.65 -10.76 6.78
C GLU A 7 -14.38 -11.85 5.75
N THR A 8 -15.42 -12.39 5.16
CA THR A 8 -15.31 -13.38 4.09
C THR A 8 -15.52 -12.72 2.74
N GLY A 9 -14.89 -13.26 1.73
CA GLY A 9 -14.96 -12.73 0.38
C GLY A 9 -14.22 -13.62 -0.61
N SER A 10 -13.92 -13.04 -1.74
CA SER A 10 -13.15 -13.69 -2.80
C SER A 10 -12.13 -12.73 -3.39
N MET A 11 -11.10 -13.28 -4.01
CA MET A 11 -10.17 -12.49 -4.80
C MET A 11 -10.78 -12.21 -6.17
N GLY A 12 -10.65 -10.97 -6.62
CA GLY A 12 -11.16 -10.53 -7.91
C GLY A 12 -10.06 -10.40 -8.96
N ARG A 13 -9.97 -9.23 -9.58
CA ARG A 13 -9.01 -8.96 -10.63
C ARG A 13 -7.58 -8.95 -10.09
N VAL A 14 -6.65 -9.40 -10.93
CA VAL A 14 -5.21 -9.23 -10.70
C VAL A 14 -4.70 -8.20 -11.70
N ALA A 15 -3.93 -7.24 -11.23
CA ALA A 15 -3.30 -6.23 -12.08
C ALA A 15 -1.79 -6.22 -11.88
N TYR A 16 -1.08 -6.08 -12.98
CA TYR A 16 0.36 -5.85 -13.01
C TYR A 16 0.60 -4.41 -13.46
N ALA A 17 1.12 -3.59 -12.57
CA ALA A 17 1.32 -2.17 -12.83
C ALA A 17 2.80 -1.81 -12.84
N ARG A 18 3.16 -0.93 -13.75
CA ARG A 18 4.47 -0.28 -13.78
C ARG A 18 4.27 1.19 -13.50
N ILE A 19 4.91 1.67 -12.45
CA ILE A 19 4.89 3.08 -12.05
C ILE A 19 6.16 3.74 -12.58
N ALA A 20 6.02 4.92 -13.16
CA ALA A 20 7.11 5.56 -13.89
C ALA A 20 8.21 6.11 -12.97
N PRO A 21 9.45 6.24 -13.47
CA PRO A 21 10.52 6.93 -12.76
C PRO A 21 10.11 8.33 -12.30
N ASN A 22 10.59 8.73 -11.13
CA ASN A 22 10.30 9.99 -10.44
C ASN A 22 8.87 10.15 -9.89
N GLU A 23 7.95 9.24 -10.21
CA GLU A 23 6.70 9.16 -9.45
C GLU A 23 6.98 8.57 -8.07
N ASP A 24 6.16 8.94 -7.08
CA ASP A 24 6.25 8.35 -5.75
C ASP A 24 5.67 6.94 -5.73
N LEU A 25 6.32 6.03 -5.01
CA LEU A 25 5.89 4.63 -4.89
C LEU A 25 4.46 4.50 -4.35
N VAL A 26 4.14 5.18 -3.25
CA VAL A 26 2.83 5.07 -2.58
C VAL A 26 1.75 5.76 -3.40
N LEU A 27 1.98 7.02 -3.77
CA LEU A 27 1.01 7.82 -4.53
C LEU A 27 0.79 7.25 -5.94
N GLY A 28 1.81 6.66 -6.54
CA GLY A 28 1.69 5.98 -7.82
C GLY A 28 0.76 4.78 -7.78
N VAL A 29 0.83 3.98 -6.73
CA VAL A 29 -0.10 2.86 -6.51
C VAL A 29 -1.52 3.36 -6.27
N GLU A 30 -1.70 4.41 -5.47
CA GLU A 30 -3.02 5.03 -5.26
C GLU A 30 -3.64 5.53 -6.56
N LYS A 31 -2.86 6.26 -7.35
CA LYS A 31 -3.28 6.78 -8.66
C LYS A 31 -3.69 5.67 -9.62
N PHE A 32 -2.89 4.59 -9.67
CA PHE A 32 -3.21 3.42 -10.49
C PHE A 32 -4.54 2.78 -10.06
N CYS A 33 -4.71 2.53 -8.76
CA CYS A 33 -5.92 1.91 -8.24
C CYS A 33 -7.16 2.78 -8.48
N LEU A 34 -7.04 4.10 -8.33
CA LEU A 34 -8.13 5.03 -8.62
C LEU A 34 -8.52 4.97 -10.11
N ALA A 35 -7.55 4.99 -11.01
CA ALA A 35 -7.79 4.96 -12.46
C ALA A 35 -8.44 3.64 -12.92
N GLU A 36 -8.03 2.51 -12.34
CA GLU A 36 -8.51 1.17 -12.70
C GLU A 36 -9.76 0.74 -11.92
N GLY A 37 -10.22 1.55 -10.97
CA GLY A 37 -11.41 1.24 -10.18
C GLY A 37 -11.22 0.16 -9.13
N PHE A 38 -9.99 -0.04 -8.64
CA PHE A 38 -9.72 -0.91 -7.51
C PHE A 38 -10.11 -0.19 -6.21
N ARG A 39 -11.06 -0.73 -5.49
CA ARG A 39 -11.52 -0.16 -4.20
C ARG A 39 -10.81 -0.76 -3.00
N HIS A 40 -10.45 -2.03 -3.08
CA HIS A 40 -9.68 -2.74 -2.07
C HIS A 40 -8.80 -3.76 -2.78
N ALA A 41 -7.51 -3.67 -2.56
CA ALA A 41 -6.54 -4.57 -3.17
C ALA A 41 -5.38 -4.85 -2.22
N PHE A 42 -4.77 -6.02 -2.37
CA PHE A 42 -3.55 -6.40 -1.65
C PHE A 42 -2.37 -6.42 -2.60
N VAL A 43 -1.21 -6.01 -2.10
CA VAL A 43 0.06 -6.20 -2.81
C VAL A 43 0.43 -7.68 -2.75
N ARG A 44 0.68 -8.27 -3.91
CA ARG A 44 1.10 -9.68 -4.03
C ARG A 44 2.60 -9.83 -4.32
N GLY A 45 3.22 -8.81 -4.83
CA GLY A 45 4.64 -8.77 -5.10
C GLY A 45 5.05 -7.46 -5.73
N ALA A 46 6.31 -7.15 -5.62
CA ALA A 46 6.87 -5.94 -6.22
C ALA A 46 8.36 -6.10 -6.50
N LEU A 47 8.84 -5.27 -7.40
CA LEU A 47 10.21 -5.24 -7.85
C LEU A 47 10.55 -3.82 -8.29
N GLY A 48 11.72 -3.33 -7.91
CA GLY A 48 12.16 -2.02 -8.36
C GLY A 48 13.16 -1.36 -7.44
N SER A 49 13.46 -0.11 -7.76
CA SER A 49 14.41 0.69 -7.02
C SER A 49 13.92 2.13 -6.83
N LEU A 50 14.38 2.74 -5.76
CA LEU A 50 14.08 4.12 -5.40
C LEU A 50 15.32 5.00 -5.52
N VAL A 51 15.12 6.28 -5.81
CA VAL A 51 16.19 7.28 -5.74
C VAL A 51 16.67 7.38 -4.30
N ASP A 52 15.75 7.66 -3.39
CA ASP A 52 15.92 7.60 -1.95
C ASP A 52 14.71 6.92 -1.34
N ALA A 53 14.84 6.36 -0.16
CA ALA A 53 13.71 5.82 0.59
C ALA A 53 13.48 6.60 1.89
N CYS A 54 12.23 6.71 2.29
CA CYS A 54 11.84 7.29 3.57
C CYS A 54 10.82 6.37 4.24
N LEU A 55 11.20 5.84 5.40
CA LEU A 55 10.38 4.95 6.20
C LEU A 55 9.98 5.63 7.51
N GLN A 56 8.80 5.33 7.99
CA GLN A 56 8.35 5.80 9.30
C GLN A 56 8.68 4.78 10.38
N MET A 57 9.32 5.23 11.46
CA MET A 57 9.62 4.38 12.59
C MET A 57 8.44 4.34 13.57
N SER A 58 8.44 3.35 14.47
CA SER A 58 7.36 3.15 15.43
C SER A 58 7.19 4.30 16.43
N ASP A 59 8.23 5.09 16.67
CA ASP A 59 8.18 6.31 17.49
C ASP A 59 7.69 7.55 16.74
N GLY A 60 7.31 7.40 15.46
CA GLY A 60 6.86 8.48 14.59
C GLY A 60 7.96 9.24 13.87
N SER A 61 9.23 8.94 14.14
CA SER A 61 10.35 9.51 13.42
C SER A 61 10.49 8.94 12.02
N TYR A 62 11.22 9.64 11.15
CA TYR A 62 11.49 9.22 9.78
C TYR A 62 12.92 8.73 9.65
N LEU A 63 13.09 7.64 8.92
CA LEU A 63 14.39 7.11 8.52
C LEU A 63 14.58 7.37 7.02
N HIS A 64 15.58 8.18 6.69
CA HIS A 64 15.97 8.43 5.31
C HIS A 64 17.11 7.51 4.90
N ILE A 65 16.90 6.76 3.83
CA ILE A 65 17.90 5.90 3.22
C ILE A 65 18.34 6.55 1.92
N LYS A 66 19.56 7.02 1.88
CA LYS A 66 20.09 7.72 0.72
C LYS A 66 20.48 6.75 -0.38
N GLY A 67 20.06 7.06 -1.60
CA GLY A 67 20.46 6.37 -2.82
C GLY A 67 21.47 7.14 -3.66
N PRO A 68 21.46 6.97 -4.96
CA PRO A 68 20.71 5.96 -5.70
C PRO A 68 21.44 4.63 -5.70
N ALA A 69 20.91 3.51 -6.04
CA ALA A 69 19.52 3.16 -6.11
C ALA A 69 19.23 2.28 -4.90
N VAL A 70 18.16 2.62 -4.18
CA VAL A 70 17.72 1.80 -3.05
C VAL A 70 16.80 0.72 -3.58
N GLU A 71 17.21 -0.55 -3.43
CA GLU A 71 16.45 -1.69 -3.95
C GLU A 71 15.28 -2.04 -3.05
N ILE A 72 14.12 -2.30 -3.67
CA ILE A 72 12.97 -2.85 -2.98
C ILE A 72 13.14 -4.36 -2.91
N VAL A 73 13.41 -4.88 -1.72
CA VAL A 73 13.60 -6.32 -1.47
C VAL A 73 12.26 -7.01 -1.32
N SER A 74 11.33 -6.39 -0.61
CA SER A 74 9.95 -6.87 -0.47
C SER A 74 9.00 -5.71 -0.23
N LEU A 75 7.75 -5.91 -0.61
CA LEU A 75 6.68 -4.95 -0.40
C LEU A 75 5.43 -5.70 0.05
N ALA A 76 4.78 -5.18 1.07
CA ALA A 76 3.51 -5.69 1.56
C ALA A 76 2.56 -4.52 1.80
N GLY A 77 1.28 -4.81 1.85
CA GLY A 77 0.28 -3.83 2.21
C GLY A 77 -0.98 -3.93 1.38
N GLU A 78 -1.79 -2.92 1.52
CA GLU A 78 -3.10 -2.87 0.91
C GLU A 78 -3.46 -1.45 0.44
N VAL A 79 -4.44 -1.41 -0.44
CA VAL A 79 -5.08 -0.19 -0.90
C VAL A 79 -6.55 -0.27 -0.52
N ARG A 80 -7.10 0.82 0.02
CA ARG A 80 -8.52 0.92 0.38
C ARG A 80 -9.11 2.23 -0.10
N SER A 81 -10.39 2.17 -0.50
CA SER A 81 -11.19 3.37 -0.70
C SER A 81 -11.75 3.87 0.63
N ALA A 82 -11.70 5.19 0.84
CA ALA A 82 -12.39 5.85 1.92
C ALA A 82 -13.83 6.17 1.55
N SER A 83 -14.64 6.59 2.55
CA SER A 83 -16.04 6.94 2.33
C SER A 83 -16.26 8.11 1.37
N ASP A 84 -15.28 8.99 1.23
CA ASP A 84 -15.29 10.11 0.29
C ASP A 84 -14.88 9.72 -1.15
N GLY A 85 -14.59 8.45 -1.40
CA GLY A 85 -14.14 7.94 -2.69
C GLY A 85 -12.64 8.06 -2.94
N SER A 86 -11.87 8.63 -2.02
CA SER A 86 -10.41 8.67 -2.13
C SER A 86 -9.81 7.28 -1.92
N ILE A 87 -8.65 7.07 -2.53
CA ILE A 87 -7.88 5.83 -2.41
C ILE A 87 -6.68 6.10 -1.51
N ARG A 88 -6.44 5.18 -0.57
CA ARG A 88 -5.28 5.23 0.31
C ARG A 88 -4.54 3.91 0.29
N ALA A 89 -3.25 3.98 0.08
CA ALA A 89 -2.35 2.84 0.17
C ALA A 89 -1.57 2.88 1.48
N SER A 90 -1.53 1.74 2.15
CA SER A 90 -0.71 1.50 3.33
C SER A 90 0.33 0.46 2.96
N LEU A 91 1.52 0.90 2.60
CA LEU A 91 2.58 0.05 2.07
C LEU A 91 3.77 0.05 3.03
N SER A 92 4.25 -1.14 3.33
CA SER A 92 5.46 -1.37 4.11
C SER A 92 6.39 -2.26 3.33
N GLY A 93 7.69 -2.09 3.52
CA GLY A 93 8.65 -2.88 2.77
C GLY A 93 9.99 -3.01 3.44
N VAL A 94 10.82 -3.80 2.79
CA VAL A 94 12.23 -3.96 3.10
C VAL A 94 13.02 -3.42 1.91
N VAL A 95 13.96 -2.56 2.19
CA VAL A 95 14.85 -1.96 1.19
C VAL A 95 16.31 -2.23 1.53
N ALA A 96 17.14 -2.25 0.50
CA ALA A 96 18.59 -2.39 0.65
C ALA A 96 19.30 -1.21 -0.03
N ASP A 97 20.25 -0.61 0.68
CA ASP A 97 21.11 0.42 0.09
C ASP A 97 22.21 -0.20 -0.78
N THR A 98 23.03 0.65 -1.41
CA THR A 98 24.10 0.21 -2.30
C THR A 98 25.26 -0.51 -1.58
N GLN A 99 25.28 -0.47 -0.26
CA GLN A 99 26.28 -1.15 0.58
C GLN A 99 25.74 -2.46 1.16
N GLY A 100 24.49 -2.84 0.82
CA GLY A 100 23.86 -4.04 1.31
C GLY A 100 23.24 -3.93 2.69
N ASN A 101 23.15 -2.71 3.26
CA ASN A 101 22.41 -2.49 4.50
C ASN A 101 20.92 -2.58 4.23
N VAL A 102 20.21 -3.25 5.14
CA VAL A 102 18.78 -3.56 4.99
C VAL A 102 17.98 -2.79 6.03
N PHE A 103 16.89 -2.17 5.58
CA PHE A 103 15.98 -1.37 6.41
C PHE A 103 14.55 -1.78 6.12
N GLY A 104 13.70 -1.75 7.12
CA GLY A 104 12.28 -2.09 6.96
C GLY A 104 11.35 -1.16 7.69
N GLY A 105 10.16 -0.97 7.13
CA GLY A 105 9.11 -0.17 7.74
C GLY A 105 8.08 0.34 6.75
N PRO A 106 7.08 1.10 7.22
CA PRO A 106 6.11 1.77 6.38
C PRO A 106 6.75 2.85 5.53
N PHE A 107 6.41 2.89 4.25
CA PHE A 107 6.82 3.99 3.37
C PHE A 107 6.02 5.25 3.65
N VAL A 108 6.71 6.38 3.77
CA VAL A 108 6.08 7.68 3.92
C VAL A 108 5.59 8.16 2.55
N PRO A 109 4.27 8.38 2.35
CA PRO A 109 3.76 8.82 1.05
C PRO A 109 4.40 10.13 0.57
N GLY A 110 4.70 10.21 -0.72
CA GLY A 110 5.18 11.42 -1.38
C GLY A 110 6.69 11.62 -1.39
N VAL A 111 7.47 10.80 -0.68
CA VAL A 111 8.92 10.98 -0.52
C VAL A 111 9.74 9.73 -0.84
N ASN A 112 9.18 8.84 -1.66
CA ASN A 112 9.85 7.62 -2.13
C ASN A 112 9.85 7.57 -3.67
N PRO A 113 10.63 8.45 -4.34
CA PRO A 113 10.64 8.53 -5.78
C PRO A 113 11.29 7.32 -6.42
N ILE A 114 10.64 6.80 -7.46
CA ILE A 114 11.11 5.64 -8.22
C ILE A 114 12.35 6.03 -9.03
N CYS A 115 13.38 5.19 -8.97
CA CYS A 115 14.63 5.40 -9.69
C CYS A 115 14.53 4.90 -11.14
N MET A 116 14.64 3.59 -11.33
CA MET A 116 14.66 2.98 -12.67
C MET A 116 13.31 2.42 -13.05
N THR A 117 12.77 1.58 -12.20
CA THR A 117 11.48 0.93 -12.41
C THR A 117 10.84 0.59 -11.08
N PHE A 118 9.55 0.54 -11.07
CA PHE A 118 8.77 -0.07 -10.00
C PHE A 118 7.60 -0.81 -10.62
N GLU A 119 7.55 -2.10 -10.37
CA GLU A 119 6.55 -3.01 -10.86
C GLU A 119 5.85 -3.66 -9.67
N VAL A 120 4.52 -3.67 -9.68
CA VAL A 120 3.73 -4.18 -8.57
C VAL A 120 2.57 -5.02 -9.10
N THR A 121 2.32 -6.15 -8.44
CA THR A 121 1.14 -6.96 -8.67
C THR A 121 0.14 -6.73 -7.55
N LEU A 122 -1.07 -6.38 -7.92
CA LEU A 122 -2.19 -6.09 -7.04
C LEU A 122 -3.30 -7.10 -7.28
N GLU A 123 -3.93 -7.57 -6.22
CA GLU A 123 -5.05 -8.50 -6.28
C GLU A 123 -6.24 -7.92 -5.52
N GLU A 124 -7.36 -7.82 -6.21
CA GLU A 124 -8.58 -7.20 -5.69
C GLU A 124 -9.26 -8.09 -4.66
N TRP A 125 -9.65 -7.49 -3.53
CA TRP A 125 -10.49 -8.13 -2.54
C TRP A 125 -11.97 -7.76 -2.77
N LEU A 126 -12.83 -8.77 -2.83
CA LEU A 126 -14.28 -8.63 -3.02
C LEU A 126 -15.00 -9.21 -1.80
N PRO A 127 -15.43 -8.37 -0.83
CA PRO A 127 -16.15 -8.85 0.34
C PRO A 127 -17.56 -9.30 0.00
N ASP A 128 -18.04 -10.36 0.65
CA ASP A 128 -19.37 -10.94 0.39
C ASP A 128 -20.52 -10.02 0.81
N ALA A 129 -20.35 -9.25 1.89
CA ALA A 129 -21.43 -8.50 2.52
C ALA A 129 -21.49 -7.01 2.12
N LEU A 130 -20.74 -6.57 1.11
CA LEU A 130 -20.60 -5.16 0.75
C LEU A 130 -21.92 -4.47 0.38
N PRO A 131 -22.86 -5.07 -0.39
CA PRO A 131 -24.08 -4.40 -0.85
C PRO A 131 -25.03 -3.99 0.29
N VAL A 132 -25.03 -4.73 1.38
CA VAL A 132 -25.94 -4.46 2.52
C VAL A 132 -25.41 -3.33 3.39
N ALA A 133 -24.10 -3.27 3.60
CA ALA A 133 -23.46 -2.23 4.41
C ALA A 133 -23.52 -0.84 3.77
N LEU A 134 -23.52 -0.76 2.44
CA LEU A 134 -23.58 0.51 1.72
C LEU A 134 -24.96 1.17 1.71
N ASN A 135 -26.01 0.42 1.99
CA ASN A 135 -27.39 0.92 1.96
C ASN A 135 -27.95 1.26 3.33
N ALA A 136 -27.21 1.09 4.39
CA ALA A 136 -27.63 1.43 5.76
C ALA A 136 -27.02 2.76 6.18
N PRO A 137 -27.81 3.84 6.27
CA PRO A 137 -27.27 5.18 6.54
C PRO A 137 -26.63 5.35 7.92
N ASP A 138 -26.83 4.41 8.84
CA ASP A 138 -26.33 4.49 10.21
C ASP A 138 -25.46 3.29 10.63
N MET A 139 -25.03 2.48 9.67
CA MET A 139 -24.10 1.41 9.99
C MET A 139 -22.70 2.01 10.14
N PRO A 140 -22.04 1.82 11.28
CA PRO A 140 -20.63 2.13 11.37
C PRO A 140 -19.91 1.34 10.28
N MET A 141 -19.02 1.99 9.57
CA MET A 141 -18.10 1.32 8.66
C MET A 141 -17.58 0.06 9.34
N PRO A 142 -17.53 -1.08 8.65
CA PRO A 142 -16.92 -2.26 9.25
C PRO A 142 -15.61 -1.82 9.87
N ALA A 143 -15.42 -2.20 11.12
CA ALA A 143 -14.31 -1.75 11.94
C ALA A 143 -13.04 -1.79 11.11
N GLN A 144 -12.40 -0.65 11.01
CA GLN A 144 -11.15 -0.53 10.26
C GLN A 144 -10.22 -1.62 10.76
N PHE A 145 -9.90 -2.54 9.87
CA PHE A 145 -8.86 -3.51 10.14
C PHE A 145 -7.58 -2.73 10.45
N GLY A 146 -7.12 -2.78 11.70
CA GLY A 146 -5.80 -2.30 12.05
C GLY A 146 -5.69 -0.91 12.63
N GLN A 147 -6.50 -0.54 13.59
CA GLN A 147 -5.93 0.29 14.64
C GLN A 147 -5.31 -0.67 15.67
N VAL A 148 -4.08 -1.03 15.41
CA VAL A 148 -3.20 -1.53 16.45
C VAL A 148 -2.76 -0.31 17.24
N SER A 149 -3.34 -0.14 18.38
CA SER A 149 -2.81 0.77 19.40
C SER A 149 -1.53 0.22 19.97
#